data_f5e0448d8e73bac5cf27bf6dd33203c1
#
_entry.id   f5e0448d8e73bac5cf27bf6dd33203c1
#
_cell.length_a   1.000
_cell.length_b   1.000
_cell.length_c   1.000
_cell.angle_alpha   90.00
_cell.angle_beta   90.00
_cell.angle_gamma   90.00
#
_symmetry.space_group_name_H-M   'P 1'
#
loop_
_entity.id
_entity.type
_entity.pdbx_description
1 polymer ?
#
loop_
_entity_poly.entity_id
_entity_poly.type
_entity_poly.pdbx_seq_one_letter_code
_entity_poly.pdbx_strand_id
1 'polypeptide(L)'
;MKWDRLRLFNIVAQTRNITEASYILHVSQSALSRQMKALENELGVKLFLRNSDGISLTKAGMRLSSSVQVLASDISKTHNQLLEDMDVPSGRLNVSATNAFGALWVAPRMSKFKSMYPDISVALSLRDSEPRVTNFNSDIEVRMTPSVSQDDVQIKLADCKYKIFASNEYISKNGYPKTSTDLDNHKIISYGEDAQPPIDRHRLNWLLTIGKENKRPRKPILEVSSIYGIAKATEVGMGIASLPDWMEFEMIELTEVLSQLDGPKMSISLCFNYELRNDPRIKAFKDFMIKEAETIN
;
A
#
# COMPACT_ATOMS: atom_id res chain seq x y z
N MET A 1 17.47 29.69 -8.89
CA MET A 1 17.33 28.45 -8.08
C MET A 1 18.16 27.35 -8.70
N LYS A 2 19.12 26.74 -7.97
CA LYS A 2 20.00 25.70 -8.51
C LYS A 2 19.39 24.31 -8.25
N TRP A 3 19.39 23.44 -9.25
CA TRP A 3 18.84 22.06 -9.16
C TRP A 3 19.44 21.27 -8.00
N ASP A 4 20.76 21.36 -7.78
CA ASP A 4 21.42 20.66 -6.67
C ASP A 4 20.82 20.98 -5.32
N ARG A 5 20.44 22.25 -5.07
CA ARG A 5 19.81 22.65 -3.81
C ARG A 5 18.41 22.05 -3.65
N LEU A 6 17.66 21.93 -4.74
CA LEU A 6 16.34 21.27 -4.71
C LEU A 6 16.48 19.79 -4.43
N ARG A 7 17.48 19.12 -4.98
CA ARG A 7 17.77 17.71 -4.69
C ARG A 7 18.12 17.52 -3.21
N LEU A 8 19.00 18.37 -2.66
CA LEU A 8 19.34 18.34 -1.24
C LEU A 8 18.11 18.61 -0.37
N PHE A 9 17.29 19.60 -0.73
CA PHE A 9 16.04 19.92 -0.05
C PHE A 9 15.06 18.73 -0.04
N ASN A 10 14.91 18.02 -1.15
CA ASN A 10 14.04 16.86 -1.25
C ASN A 10 14.42 15.76 -0.24
N ILE A 11 15.72 15.45 -0.12
CA ILE A 11 16.19 14.45 0.85
C ILE A 11 15.93 14.91 2.29
N VAL A 12 16.20 16.17 2.62
CA VAL A 12 15.92 16.72 3.97
C VAL A 12 14.42 16.71 4.27
N ALA A 13 13.59 17.01 3.27
CA ALA A 13 12.13 16.98 3.40
C ALA A 13 11.57 15.57 3.65
N GLN A 14 12.17 14.56 3.04
CA GLN A 14 11.79 13.14 3.20
C GLN A 14 12.22 12.57 4.55
N THR A 15 13.50 12.79 4.94
CA THR A 15 14.04 12.25 6.20
C THR A 15 13.55 13.00 7.43
N ARG A 16 13.15 14.28 7.28
CA ARG A 16 12.82 15.20 8.39
C ARG A 16 13.92 15.29 9.45
N ASN A 17 15.14 14.91 9.08
CA ASN A 17 16.31 14.86 9.95
C ASN A 17 17.57 15.26 9.15
N ILE A 18 18.19 16.39 9.51
CA ILE A 18 19.39 16.89 8.79
C ILE A 18 20.58 15.94 8.94
N THR A 19 20.72 15.30 10.09
CA THR A 19 21.84 14.36 10.33
C THR A 19 21.68 13.14 9.43
N GLU A 20 20.52 12.54 9.39
CA GLU A 20 20.22 11.41 8.51
C GLU A 20 20.37 11.80 7.03
N ALA A 21 19.81 12.94 6.62
CA ALA A 21 19.97 13.45 5.27
C ALA A 21 21.46 13.66 4.90
N SER A 22 22.28 14.12 5.83
CA SER A 22 23.70 14.33 5.59
C SER A 22 24.46 13.03 5.35
N TYR A 23 24.10 11.94 6.03
CA TYR A 23 24.64 10.59 5.78
C TYR A 23 24.25 10.08 4.38
N ILE A 24 22.97 10.20 4.01
CA ILE A 24 22.47 9.78 2.69
C ILE A 24 23.17 10.53 1.56
N LEU A 25 23.45 11.82 1.77
CA LEU A 25 24.05 12.72 0.78
C LEU A 25 25.57 12.71 0.79
N HIS A 26 26.21 12.00 1.73
CA HIS A 26 27.66 12.00 1.94
C HIS A 26 28.26 13.41 2.08
N VAL A 27 27.57 14.30 2.80
CA VAL A 27 28.02 15.67 3.09
C VAL A 27 28.03 15.96 4.59
N SER A 28 28.75 16.98 5.05
CA SER A 28 28.66 17.36 6.46
C SER A 28 27.30 18.00 6.78
N GLN A 29 26.80 17.75 8.00
CA GLN A 29 25.55 18.35 8.49
C GLN A 29 25.59 19.89 8.41
N SER A 30 26.74 20.51 8.71
CA SER A 30 26.92 21.96 8.65
C SER A 30 26.84 22.49 7.21
N ALA A 31 27.38 21.76 6.23
CA ALA A 31 27.28 22.11 4.82
C ALA A 31 25.83 22.01 4.34
N LEU A 32 25.10 20.91 4.67
CA LEU A 32 23.73 20.72 4.32
C LEU A 32 22.83 21.81 4.94
N SER A 33 23.00 22.13 6.23
CA SER A 33 22.27 23.22 6.89
C SER A 33 22.50 24.57 6.20
N ARG A 34 23.75 24.88 5.78
CA ARG A 34 24.02 26.10 5.02
C ARG A 34 23.32 26.14 3.68
N GLN A 35 23.26 25.01 2.96
CA GLN A 35 22.57 24.92 1.67
C GLN A 35 21.04 25.12 1.84
N MET A 36 20.45 24.56 2.89
CA MET A 36 19.04 24.77 3.18
C MET A 36 18.73 26.23 3.52
N LYS A 37 19.55 26.86 4.35
CA LYS A 37 19.42 28.28 4.67
C LYS A 37 19.61 29.17 3.44
N ALA A 38 20.54 28.82 2.55
CA ALA A 38 20.74 29.54 1.30
C ALA A 38 19.53 29.41 0.36
N LEU A 39 18.86 28.24 0.31
CA LEU A 39 17.65 28.04 -0.44
C LEU A 39 16.48 28.87 0.12
N GLU A 40 16.28 28.87 1.45
CA GLU A 40 15.28 29.71 2.11
C GLU A 40 15.49 31.21 1.83
N ASN A 41 16.74 31.67 1.88
CA ASN A 41 17.08 33.07 1.59
C ASN A 41 16.84 33.42 0.13
N GLU A 42 17.15 32.52 -0.81
CA GLU A 42 16.92 32.72 -2.25
C GLU A 42 15.43 32.80 -2.57
N LEU A 43 14.61 32.02 -1.87
CA LEU A 43 13.15 31.99 -2.07
C LEU A 43 12.41 33.05 -1.22
N GLY A 44 13.08 33.67 -0.26
CA GLY A 44 12.49 34.65 0.65
C GLY A 44 11.48 34.06 1.64
N VAL A 45 11.41 32.73 1.78
CA VAL A 45 10.44 32.06 2.66
C VAL A 45 11.09 30.94 3.45
N LYS A 46 10.58 30.68 4.66
CA LYS A 46 10.98 29.53 5.45
C LYS A 46 10.32 28.27 4.93
N LEU A 47 11.15 27.22 4.72
CA LEU A 47 10.73 25.91 4.25
C LEU A 47 10.61 24.89 5.39
N PHE A 48 11.39 25.12 6.47
CA PHE A 48 11.48 24.23 7.62
C PHE A 48 11.15 24.94 8.93
N LEU A 49 10.50 24.22 9.84
CA LEU A 49 10.31 24.54 11.25
C LEU A 49 11.20 23.60 12.06
N ARG A 50 11.90 24.11 13.06
CA ARG A 50 12.69 23.33 14.02
C ARG A 50 11.83 23.09 15.25
N ASN A 51 11.63 21.82 15.61
CA ASN A 51 10.92 21.39 16.78
C ASN A 51 11.87 20.57 17.68
N SER A 52 11.45 20.28 18.91
CA SER A 52 12.16 19.38 19.84
C SER A 52 12.48 18.02 19.22
N ASP A 53 11.59 17.53 18.37
CA ASP A 53 11.64 16.19 17.78
C ASP A 53 12.28 16.16 16.38
N GLY A 54 12.87 17.28 15.92
CA GLY A 54 13.54 17.36 14.63
C GLY A 54 13.07 18.51 13.74
N ILE A 55 12.85 18.23 12.46
CA ILE A 55 12.48 19.24 11.45
C ILE A 55 11.11 18.88 10.84
N SER A 56 10.22 19.85 10.78
CA SER A 56 8.96 19.75 10.02
C SER A 56 8.94 20.76 8.87
N LEU A 57 8.12 20.48 7.84
CA LEU A 57 7.94 21.40 6.71
C LEU A 57 6.92 22.49 7.05
N THR A 58 7.19 23.72 6.60
CA THR A 58 6.16 24.77 6.52
C THR A 58 5.18 24.48 5.39
N LYS A 59 4.08 25.26 5.29
CA LYS A 59 3.18 25.20 4.12
C LYS A 59 3.94 25.45 2.80
N ALA A 60 4.91 26.37 2.80
CA ALA A 60 5.78 26.64 1.64
C ALA A 60 6.69 25.45 1.36
N GLY A 61 7.28 24.85 2.41
CA GLY A 61 8.11 23.65 2.31
C GLY A 61 7.34 22.46 1.73
N MET A 62 6.09 22.23 2.17
CA MET A 62 5.25 21.17 1.63
C MET A 62 4.96 21.37 0.13
N ARG A 63 4.61 22.59 -0.27
CA ARG A 63 4.36 22.91 -1.71
C ARG A 63 5.64 22.68 -2.55
N LEU A 64 6.78 23.17 -2.08
CA LEU A 64 8.05 22.98 -2.80
C LEU A 64 8.41 21.49 -2.86
N SER A 65 8.23 20.74 -1.77
CA SER A 65 8.50 19.29 -1.74
C SER A 65 7.67 18.54 -2.78
N SER A 66 6.37 18.81 -2.88
CA SER A 66 5.50 18.21 -3.90
C SER A 66 6.00 18.53 -5.33
N SER A 67 6.34 19.81 -5.60
CA SER A 67 6.82 20.21 -6.93
C SER A 67 8.18 19.56 -7.27
N VAL A 68 9.10 19.47 -6.32
CA VAL A 68 10.42 18.86 -6.54
C VAL A 68 10.31 17.35 -6.75
N GLN A 69 9.36 16.69 -6.09
CA GLN A 69 9.10 15.27 -6.28
C GLN A 69 8.57 14.98 -7.69
N VAL A 70 7.65 15.80 -8.20
CA VAL A 70 7.15 15.69 -9.58
C VAL A 70 8.31 15.85 -10.57
N LEU A 71 9.12 16.89 -10.42
CA LEU A 71 10.28 17.14 -11.30
C LEU A 71 11.31 15.99 -11.24
N ALA A 72 11.58 15.45 -10.06
CA ALA A 72 12.50 14.31 -9.91
C ALA A 72 11.93 13.05 -10.59
N SER A 73 10.63 12.84 -10.50
CA SER A 73 9.93 11.77 -11.22
C SER A 73 10.04 11.94 -12.73
N ASP A 74 9.80 13.14 -13.24
CA ASP A 74 9.83 13.42 -14.68
C ASP A 74 11.26 13.28 -15.26
N ILE A 75 12.29 13.70 -14.53
CA ILE A 75 13.68 13.46 -14.92
C ILE A 75 13.98 11.96 -14.96
N SER A 76 13.51 11.19 -13.97
CA SER A 76 13.68 9.74 -13.93
C SER A 76 12.94 9.07 -15.10
N LYS A 77 11.73 9.53 -15.43
CA LYS A 77 10.97 9.06 -16.61
C LYS A 77 11.75 9.33 -17.91
N THR A 78 12.23 10.57 -18.09
CA THR A 78 13.02 10.94 -19.28
C THR A 78 14.30 10.12 -19.40
N HIS A 79 15.02 9.90 -18.29
CA HIS A 79 16.18 9.02 -18.27
C HIS A 79 15.82 7.59 -18.70
N ASN A 80 14.68 7.06 -18.23
CA ASN A 80 14.21 5.73 -18.60
C ASN A 80 13.80 5.67 -20.09
N GLN A 81 13.15 6.72 -20.62
CA GLN A 81 12.82 6.82 -22.04
C GLN A 81 14.07 6.81 -22.93
N LEU A 82 15.15 7.45 -22.49
CA LEU A 82 16.44 7.41 -23.20
C LEU A 82 17.09 6.01 -23.17
N LEU A 83 16.69 5.16 -22.21
CA LEU A 83 17.12 3.76 -22.12
C LEU A 83 16.16 2.81 -22.85
N GLU A 84 14.99 3.27 -23.34
CA GLU A 84 14.03 2.47 -24.12
C GLU A 84 14.61 1.95 -25.44
N ASP A 85 15.69 2.55 -25.96
CA ASP A 85 16.44 2.03 -27.12
C ASP A 85 17.26 0.75 -26.80
N MET A 86 17.32 0.34 -25.53
CA MET A 86 17.91 -0.91 -25.09
C MET A 86 16.79 -1.91 -24.73
N ASP A 87 16.57 -2.92 -25.54
CA ASP A 87 15.50 -3.93 -25.43
C ASP A 87 15.48 -4.75 -24.11
N VAL A 88 16.38 -4.48 -23.16
CA VAL A 88 16.49 -5.20 -21.88
C VAL A 88 15.95 -4.34 -20.75
N PRO A 89 14.84 -4.74 -20.10
CA PRO A 89 14.27 -3.99 -18.98
C PRO A 89 15.24 -3.98 -17.79
N SER A 90 15.69 -2.77 -17.39
CA SER A 90 16.67 -2.58 -16.32
C SER A 90 16.38 -1.34 -15.49
N GLY A 91 17.02 -1.25 -14.31
CA GLY A 91 16.92 -0.09 -13.41
C GLY A 91 15.90 -0.29 -12.27
N ARG A 92 15.55 0.81 -11.57
CA ARG A 92 14.69 0.77 -10.39
C ARG A 92 13.22 0.89 -10.76
N LEU A 93 12.39 -0.02 -10.26
CA LEU A 93 10.94 0.00 -10.35
C LEU A 93 10.34 0.21 -8.94
N ASN A 94 9.59 1.28 -8.76
CA ASN A 94 8.91 1.59 -7.51
C ASN A 94 7.46 1.07 -7.60
N VAL A 95 7.15 0.07 -6.79
CA VAL A 95 5.84 -0.58 -6.72
C VAL A 95 5.18 -0.22 -5.41
N SER A 96 3.90 0.13 -5.43
CA SER A 96 3.08 0.21 -4.22
C SER A 96 1.95 -0.82 -4.22
N ALA A 97 1.59 -1.30 -3.04
CA ALA A 97 0.48 -2.23 -2.85
C ALA A 97 -0.18 -2.00 -1.49
N THR A 98 -1.40 -2.52 -1.31
CA THR A 98 -2.01 -2.61 0.02
C THR A 98 -1.18 -3.55 0.91
N ASN A 99 -1.17 -3.27 2.22
CA ASN A 99 -0.25 -3.93 3.15
C ASN A 99 -0.36 -5.46 3.09
N ALA A 100 -1.55 -6.01 3.28
CA ALA A 100 -1.73 -7.46 3.30
C ALA A 100 -1.44 -8.11 1.93
N PHE A 101 -1.99 -7.57 0.84
CA PHE A 101 -1.77 -8.15 -0.49
C PHE A 101 -0.31 -8.04 -0.92
N GLY A 102 0.32 -6.90 -0.65
CA GLY A 102 1.73 -6.71 -0.91
C GLY A 102 2.64 -7.64 -0.12
N ALA A 103 2.35 -7.85 1.18
CA ALA A 103 3.18 -8.69 2.04
C ALA A 103 2.99 -10.19 1.77
N LEU A 104 1.74 -10.65 1.62
CA LEU A 104 1.42 -12.07 1.51
C LEU A 104 1.49 -12.57 0.07
N TRP A 105 1.05 -11.77 -0.91
CA TRP A 105 0.93 -12.23 -2.29
C TRP A 105 2.03 -11.67 -3.21
N VAL A 106 2.30 -10.34 -3.18
CA VAL A 106 3.29 -9.73 -4.09
C VAL A 106 4.72 -10.07 -3.70
N ALA A 107 5.11 -9.83 -2.44
CA ALA A 107 6.50 -9.97 -1.99
C ALA A 107 7.09 -11.38 -2.18
N PRO A 108 6.39 -12.49 -1.88
CA PRO A 108 6.92 -13.82 -2.13
C PRO A 108 7.19 -14.09 -3.61
N ARG A 109 6.38 -13.53 -4.52
CA ARG A 109 6.51 -13.68 -5.97
C ARG A 109 7.67 -12.88 -6.58
N MET A 110 8.23 -11.91 -5.82
CA MET A 110 9.37 -11.11 -6.30
C MET A 110 10.64 -11.93 -6.51
N SER A 111 10.80 -13.06 -5.83
CA SER A 111 11.91 -13.99 -6.11
C SER A 111 11.87 -14.52 -7.55
N LYS A 112 10.69 -14.93 -8.00
CA LYS A 112 10.46 -15.38 -9.39
C LYS A 112 10.62 -14.25 -10.39
N PHE A 113 10.05 -13.07 -10.08
CA PHE A 113 10.24 -11.88 -10.92
C PHE A 113 11.71 -11.53 -11.10
N LYS A 114 12.48 -11.52 -10.01
CA LYS A 114 13.92 -11.20 -10.05
C LYS A 114 14.74 -12.22 -10.83
N SER A 115 14.34 -13.49 -10.84
CA SER A 115 14.96 -14.52 -11.68
C SER A 115 14.72 -14.31 -13.17
N MET A 116 13.54 -13.78 -13.54
CA MET A 116 13.19 -13.46 -14.94
C MET A 116 13.81 -12.15 -15.41
N TYR A 117 13.94 -11.17 -14.52
CA TYR A 117 14.41 -9.81 -14.81
C TYR A 117 15.51 -9.39 -13.82
N PRO A 118 16.73 -9.95 -13.94
CA PRO A 118 17.81 -9.74 -12.97
C PRO A 118 18.26 -8.29 -12.87
N ASP A 119 18.08 -7.49 -13.91
CA ASP A 119 18.54 -6.11 -13.98
C ASP A 119 17.49 -5.10 -13.46
N ILE A 120 16.27 -5.56 -13.12
CA ILE A 120 15.26 -4.71 -12.46
C ILE A 120 15.43 -4.80 -10.94
N SER A 121 15.63 -3.65 -10.29
CA SER A 121 15.58 -3.49 -8.83
C SER A 121 14.20 -3.02 -8.41
N VAL A 122 13.46 -3.82 -7.64
CA VAL A 122 12.10 -3.47 -7.16
C VAL A 122 12.17 -2.85 -5.77
N ALA A 123 11.53 -1.68 -5.61
CA ALA A 123 11.25 -1.07 -4.32
C ALA A 123 9.74 -1.20 -4.04
N LEU A 124 9.37 -2.13 -3.15
CA LEU A 124 7.98 -2.40 -2.81
C LEU A 124 7.58 -1.62 -1.55
N SER A 125 6.60 -0.73 -1.68
CA SER A 125 6.02 0.06 -0.60
C SER A 125 4.63 -0.45 -0.25
N LEU A 126 4.38 -0.79 1.03
CA LEU A 126 3.13 -1.37 1.50
C LEU A 126 2.34 -0.37 2.33
N ARG A 127 1.04 -0.19 2.01
CA ARG A 127 0.17 0.78 2.69
C ARG A 127 -1.30 0.39 2.56
N ASP A 128 -2.10 0.64 3.61
CA ASP A 128 -3.55 0.42 3.58
C ASP A 128 -4.32 1.70 3.24
N SER A 129 -3.74 2.87 3.53
CA SER A 129 -4.37 4.15 3.17
C SER A 129 -4.04 4.54 1.73
N GLU A 130 -5.06 4.93 0.98
CA GLU A 130 -4.85 5.62 -0.30
C GLU A 130 -4.06 6.92 -0.05
N PRO A 131 -3.06 7.23 -0.87
CA PRO A 131 -2.38 8.51 -0.77
C PRO A 131 -3.40 9.62 -1.08
N ARG A 132 -3.77 10.39 -0.05
CA ARG A 132 -4.46 11.65 -0.27
C ARG A 132 -3.47 12.56 -0.96
N VAL A 133 -3.61 12.72 -2.28
CA VAL A 133 -2.87 13.66 -3.13
C VAL A 133 -1.35 13.42 -3.21
N THR A 134 -0.88 12.89 -4.32
CA THR A 134 0.37 13.21 -5.05
C THR A 134 1.74 13.06 -4.39
N ASN A 135 1.93 12.35 -3.29
CA ASN A 135 3.25 12.31 -2.62
C ASN A 135 4.01 10.98 -2.71
N PHE A 136 3.63 10.06 -3.59
CA PHE A 136 4.33 8.79 -3.67
C PHE A 136 4.77 8.49 -5.10
N ASN A 137 6.10 8.48 -5.27
CA ASN A 137 6.77 8.08 -6.52
C ASN A 137 6.66 6.55 -6.71
N SER A 138 5.46 6.01 -6.87
CA SER A 138 5.29 4.66 -7.39
C SER A 138 5.15 4.75 -8.91
N ASP A 139 5.91 3.90 -9.60
CA ASP A 139 5.80 3.76 -11.06
C ASP A 139 4.56 2.92 -11.40
N ILE A 140 4.20 1.97 -10.52
CA ILE A 140 3.03 1.10 -10.66
C ILE A 140 2.43 0.78 -9.28
N GLU A 141 1.11 0.72 -9.21
CA GLU A 141 0.35 0.47 -7.99
C GLU A 141 -0.55 -0.77 -8.12
N VAL A 142 -0.59 -1.59 -7.08
CA VAL A 142 -1.58 -2.66 -6.94
C VAL A 142 -2.68 -2.15 -6.01
N ARG A 143 -3.88 -1.95 -6.55
CA ARG A 143 -5.01 -1.32 -5.87
C ARG A 143 -6.19 -2.26 -5.72
N MET A 144 -6.95 -2.07 -4.62
CA MET A 144 -8.23 -2.74 -4.37
C MET A 144 -9.43 -1.84 -4.72
N THR A 145 -9.17 -0.61 -5.14
CA THR A 145 -10.17 0.39 -5.56
C THR A 145 -9.79 0.96 -6.92
N PRO A 146 -10.76 1.39 -7.73
CA PRO A 146 -10.46 2.07 -8.99
C PRO A 146 -9.59 3.31 -8.77
N SER A 147 -8.70 3.61 -9.72
CA SER A 147 -8.01 4.89 -9.74
C SER A 147 -9.01 6.02 -10.00
N VAL A 148 -8.80 7.15 -9.34
CA VAL A 148 -9.59 8.37 -9.56
C VAL A 148 -8.95 9.28 -10.61
N SER A 149 -7.71 9.01 -11.02
CA SER A 149 -7.02 9.78 -12.06
C SER A 149 -7.48 9.32 -13.44
N GLN A 150 -7.78 10.29 -14.31
CA GLN A 150 -8.12 10.01 -15.72
C GLN A 150 -6.88 9.67 -16.57
N ASP A 151 -5.69 9.99 -16.08
CA ASP A 151 -4.42 9.74 -16.76
C ASP A 151 -3.85 8.36 -16.42
N ASP A 152 -4.54 7.56 -15.58
CA ASP A 152 -4.06 6.24 -15.19
C ASP A 152 -4.60 5.16 -16.11
N VAL A 153 -3.70 4.27 -16.52
CA VAL A 153 -4.05 2.96 -17.10
C VAL A 153 -4.38 2.04 -15.94
N GLN A 154 -5.55 1.44 -15.98
CA GLN A 154 -5.99 0.45 -14.99
C GLN A 154 -6.22 -0.89 -15.66
N ILE A 155 -5.56 -1.93 -15.14
CA ILE A 155 -5.67 -3.31 -15.63
C ILE A 155 -6.14 -4.19 -14.48
N LYS A 156 -7.30 -4.79 -14.64
CA LYS A 156 -7.84 -5.74 -13.66
C LYS A 156 -6.99 -7.01 -13.64
N LEU A 157 -6.55 -7.41 -12.44
CA LEU A 157 -5.82 -8.66 -12.21
C LEU A 157 -6.78 -9.79 -11.83
N ALA A 158 -7.64 -9.55 -10.82
CA ALA A 158 -8.56 -10.55 -10.30
C ALA A 158 -9.79 -9.89 -9.65
N ASP A 159 -10.83 -10.65 -9.44
CA ASP A 159 -11.90 -10.32 -8.49
C ASP A 159 -11.54 -10.89 -7.12
N CYS A 160 -12.00 -10.22 -6.07
CA CYS A 160 -11.82 -10.60 -4.70
C CYS A 160 -13.14 -10.47 -3.96
N LYS A 161 -13.51 -11.48 -3.18
CA LYS A 161 -14.70 -11.48 -2.32
C LYS A 161 -14.27 -11.60 -0.88
N TYR A 162 -14.97 -10.89 -0.01
CA TYR A 162 -14.79 -11.10 1.42
C TYR A 162 -15.65 -12.30 1.84
N LYS A 163 -15.00 -13.26 2.46
CA LYS A 163 -15.62 -14.46 3.04
C LYS A 163 -15.43 -14.46 4.55
N ILE A 164 -16.02 -15.41 5.22
CA ILE A 164 -15.98 -15.52 6.68
C ILE A 164 -15.02 -16.64 7.04
N PHE A 165 -14.02 -16.33 7.87
CA PHE A 165 -12.99 -17.28 8.27
C PHE A 165 -12.89 -17.43 9.78
N ALA A 166 -12.51 -18.62 10.20
CA ALA A 166 -12.07 -18.95 11.55
C ALA A 166 -10.91 -19.95 11.47
N SER A 167 -10.08 -20.05 12.51
CA SER A 167 -9.10 -21.13 12.57
C SER A 167 -9.75 -22.45 13.01
N ASN A 168 -9.14 -23.56 12.61
CA ASN A 168 -9.57 -24.91 13.05
C ASN A 168 -9.57 -25.04 14.56
N GLU A 169 -8.60 -24.42 15.26
CA GLU A 169 -8.54 -24.39 16.70
C GLU A 169 -9.74 -23.66 17.31
N TYR A 170 -10.12 -22.51 16.74
CA TYR A 170 -11.29 -21.76 17.21
C TYR A 170 -12.58 -22.56 17.05
N ILE A 171 -12.77 -23.18 15.89
CA ILE A 171 -13.94 -23.99 15.57
C ILE A 171 -14.06 -25.18 16.54
N SER A 172 -12.96 -25.86 16.82
CA SER A 172 -12.97 -27.02 17.73
C SER A 172 -13.38 -26.65 19.17
N LYS A 173 -13.05 -25.44 19.62
CA LYS A 173 -13.36 -24.95 20.97
C LYS A 173 -14.73 -24.30 21.12
N ASN A 174 -15.20 -23.63 20.07
CA ASN A 174 -16.40 -22.78 20.14
C ASN A 174 -17.57 -23.26 19.25
N GLY A 175 -17.35 -24.34 18.49
CA GLY A 175 -18.33 -24.86 17.54
C GLY A 175 -18.29 -24.18 16.17
N TYR A 176 -18.94 -24.80 15.20
CA TYR A 176 -19.05 -24.33 13.82
C TYR A 176 -20.35 -23.53 13.66
N PRO A 177 -20.33 -22.24 13.27
CA PRO A 177 -21.55 -21.47 13.02
C PRO A 177 -22.24 -21.98 11.74
N LYS A 178 -23.56 -22.22 11.80
CA LYS A 178 -24.36 -22.71 10.67
C LYS A 178 -25.20 -21.62 10.02
N THR A 179 -25.54 -20.60 10.78
CA THR A 179 -26.38 -19.46 10.35
C THR A 179 -25.76 -18.14 10.74
N SER A 180 -26.19 -17.05 10.10
CA SER A 180 -25.74 -15.69 10.48
C SER A 180 -26.09 -15.31 11.93
N THR A 181 -27.16 -15.91 12.48
CA THR A 181 -27.56 -15.66 13.88
C THR A 181 -26.65 -16.36 14.89
N ASP A 182 -26.01 -17.47 14.51
CA ASP A 182 -25.04 -18.15 15.39
C ASP A 182 -23.84 -17.29 15.72
N LEU A 183 -23.50 -16.32 14.84
CA LEU A 183 -22.46 -15.32 15.10
C LEU A 183 -22.70 -14.50 16.38
N ASP A 184 -23.93 -14.50 16.93
CA ASP A 184 -24.22 -13.82 18.21
C ASP A 184 -23.51 -14.49 19.39
N ASN A 185 -23.18 -15.79 19.25
CA ASN A 185 -22.48 -16.59 20.26
C ASN A 185 -20.98 -16.73 19.97
N HIS A 186 -20.50 -16.11 18.87
CA HIS A 186 -19.09 -16.16 18.48
C HIS A 186 -18.38 -14.84 18.72
N LYS A 187 -17.07 -14.93 18.90
CA LYS A 187 -16.18 -13.79 19.01
C LYS A 187 -15.88 -13.24 17.63
N ILE A 188 -16.17 -11.96 17.38
CA ILE A 188 -15.93 -11.32 16.09
C ILE A 188 -14.74 -10.38 16.17
N ILE A 189 -13.85 -10.47 15.19
CA ILE A 189 -12.73 -9.54 15.00
C ILE A 189 -13.10 -8.61 13.84
N SER A 190 -12.86 -7.32 13.99
CA SER A 190 -13.25 -6.31 13.01
C SER A 190 -12.21 -5.21 12.82
N TYR A 191 -12.43 -4.37 11.83
CA TYR A 191 -11.71 -3.10 11.73
C TYR A 191 -12.14 -2.13 12.83
N GLY A 192 -11.14 -1.50 13.47
CA GLY A 192 -11.34 -0.44 14.46
C GLY A 192 -11.71 0.92 13.84
N GLU A 193 -12.06 1.87 14.70
CA GLU A 193 -12.49 3.20 14.28
C GLU A 193 -11.40 3.99 13.55
N ASP A 194 -10.15 3.84 13.95
CA ASP A 194 -9.01 4.52 13.34
C ASP A 194 -8.50 3.84 12.06
N ALA A 195 -9.09 2.70 11.67
CA ALA A 195 -8.69 2.00 10.47
C ALA A 195 -9.03 2.80 9.20
N GLN A 196 -8.10 2.81 8.26
CA GLN A 196 -8.27 3.41 6.93
C GLN A 196 -8.13 2.33 5.85
N PRO A 197 -9.09 1.42 5.75
CA PRO A 197 -9.08 0.39 4.72
C PRO A 197 -9.35 0.98 3.33
N PRO A 198 -9.02 0.26 2.24
CA PRO A 198 -9.20 0.75 0.88
C PRO A 198 -10.65 0.99 0.47
N ILE A 199 -11.61 0.38 1.16
CA ILE A 199 -13.05 0.64 0.95
C ILE A 199 -13.73 0.98 2.28
N ASP A 200 -15.00 1.40 2.19
CA ASP A 200 -15.79 1.78 3.37
C ASP A 200 -15.74 0.70 4.46
N ARG A 201 -15.24 1.07 5.62
CA ARG A 201 -15.13 0.23 6.82
C ARG A 201 -16.45 -0.43 7.21
N HIS A 202 -17.58 0.28 7.11
CA HIS A 202 -18.88 -0.29 7.44
C HIS A 202 -19.23 -1.49 6.55
N ARG A 203 -18.85 -1.43 5.29
CA ARG A 203 -19.02 -2.56 4.36
C ARG A 203 -18.11 -3.73 4.75
N LEU A 204 -16.89 -3.48 5.22
CA LEU A 204 -15.95 -4.53 5.65
C LEU A 204 -16.34 -5.14 6.98
N ASN A 205 -16.95 -4.36 7.88
CA ASN A 205 -17.43 -4.82 9.19
C ASN A 205 -18.84 -5.43 9.13
N TRP A 206 -19.28 -5.93 7.99
CA TRP A 206 -20.62 -6.47 7.76
C TRP A 206 -21.01 -7.62 8.71
N LEU A 207 -20.02 -8.36 9.26
CA LEU A 207 -20.27 -9.39 10.28
C LEU A 207 -20.90 -8.84 11.56
N LEU A 208 -20.71 -7.56 11.85
CA LEU A 208 -21.32 -6.94 13.03
C LEU A 208 -22.84 -6.77 12.88
N THR A 209 -23.35 -6.74 11.65
CA THR A 209 -24.75 -6.40 11.35
C THR A 209 -25.54 -7.51 10.66
N ILE A 210 -24.89 -8.43 9.96
CA ILE A 210 -25.58 -9.51 9.22
C ILE A 210 -26.46 -10.35 10.16
N GLY A 211 -27.70 -10.60 9.76
CA GLY A 211 -28.69 -11.31 10.58
C GLY A 211 -29.18 -10.54 11.80
N LYS A 212 -28.93 -9.22 11.86
CA LYS A 212 -29.34 -8.34 12.96
C LYS A 212 -30.40 -7.31 12.57
N GLU A 213 -31.33 -7.65 11.71
CA GLU A 213 -32.40 -6.74 11.30
C GLU A 213 -33.05 -6.07 12.51
N ASN A 214 -32.94 -4.71 12.57
CA ASN A 214 -33.46 -3.87 13.66
C ASN A 214 -32.89 -4.14 15.07
N LYS A 215 -31.76 -4.85 15.21
CA LYS A 215 -31.06 -5.07 16.47
C LYS A 215 -29.74 -4.30 16.53
N ARG A 216 -29.18 -4.13 17.74
CA ARG A 216 -27.86 -3.52 17.91
C ARG A 216 -26.79 -4.39 17.25
N PRO A 217 -25.80 -3.78 16.56
CA PRO A 217 -24.65 -4.50 16.01
C PRO A 217 -23.94 -5.34 17.10
N ARG A 218 -23.29 -6.43 16.68
CA ARG A 218 -22.41 -7.20 17.54
C ARG A 218 -21.25 -6.34 18.01
N LYS A 219 -20.79 -6.57 19.23
CA LYS A 219 -19.58 -5.95 19.72
C LYS A 219 -18.39 -6.83 19.34
N PRO A 220 -17.37 -6.29 18.66
CA PRO A 220 -16.17 -7.04 18.36
C PRO A 220 -15.39 -7.31 19.66
N ILE A 221 -14.69 -8.46 19.72
CA ILE A 221 -13.77 -8.78 20.83
C ILE A 221 -12.41 -8.08 20.63
N LEU A 222 -12.05 -7.86 19.37
CA LEU A 222 -10.81 -7.21 18.98
C LEU A 222 -11.07 -6.31 17.78
N GLU A 223 -10.56 -5.10 17.84
CA GLU A 223 -10.54 -4.15 16.74
C GLU A 223 -9.09 -3.91 16.29
N VAL A 224 -8.84 -4.02 14.99
CA VAL A 224 -7.49 -3.88 14.40
C VAL A 224 -7.56 -2.91 13.22
N SER A 225 -6.54 -2.09 13.04
CA SER A 225 -6.48 -1.12 11.94
C SER A 225 -6.03 -1.71 10.60
N SER A 226 -5.58 -2.97 10.56
CA SER A 226 -5.03 -3.63 9.38
C SER A 226 -5.68 -5.00 9.14
N ILE A 227 -6.01 -5.31 7.88
CA ILE A 227 -6.55 -6.62 7.49
C ILE A 227 -5.55 -7.76 7.76
N TYR A 228 -4.25 -7.48 7.63
CA TYR A 228 -3.21 -8.44 7.97
C TYR A 228 -3.24 -8.80 9.46
N GLY A 229 -3.41 -7.80 10.33
CA GLY A 229 -3.55 -8.03 11.77
C GLY A 229 -4.84 -8.77 12.14
N ILE A 230 -5.97 -8.47 11.45
CA ILE A 230 -7.23 -9.21 11.60
C ILE A 230 -7.02 -10.69 11.22
N ALA A 231 -6.38 -10.95 10.07
CA ALA A 231 -6.10 -12.30 9.60
C ALA A 231 -5.22 -13.09 10.58
N LYS A 232 -4.15 -12.47 11.09
CA LYS A 232 -3.28 -13.11 12.10
C LYS A 232 -3.99 -13.40 13.42
N ALA A 233 -4.84 -12.49 13.89
CA ALA A 233 -5.66 -12.75 15.09
C ALA A 233 -6.66 -13.88 14.88
N THR A 234 -7.22 -14.02 13.67
CA THR A 234 -8.12 -15.11 13.29
C THR A 234 -7.38 -16.45 13.24
N GLU A 235 -6.20 -16.47 12.64
CA GLU A 235 -5.33 -17.64 12.49
C GLU A 235 -4.95 -18.26 13.83
N VAL A 236 -4.65 -17.43 14.85
CA VAL A 236 -4.33 -17.90 16.20
C VAL A 236 -5.56 -18.19 17.07
N GLY A 237 -6.75 -18.24 16.48
CA GLY A 237 -7.98 -18.69 17.17
C GLY A 237 -8.63 -17.66 18.08
N MET A 238 -8.42 -16.36 17.90
CA MET A 238 -9.08 -15.34 18.73
C MET A 238 -10.58 -15.18 18.41
N GLY A 239 -11.01 -15.46 17.17
CA GLY A 239 -12.39 -15.26 16.76
C GLY A 239 -12.62 -15.54 15.29
N ILE A 240 -13.77 -15.07 14.82
CA ILE A 240 -14.21 -15.13 13.41
C ILE A 240 -14.02 -13.74 12.78
N ALA A 241 -13.54 -13.69 11.55
CA ALA A 241 -13.37 -12.45 10.81
C ALA A 241 -13.84 -12.57 9.36
N SER A 242 -14.12 -11.41 8.75
CA SER A 242 -14.32 -11.27 7.32
C SER A 242 -13.00 -10.93 6.65
N LEU A 243 -12.52 -11.80 5.78
CA LEU A 243 -11.23 -11.67 5.09
C LEU A 243 -11.41 -11.86 3.58
N PRO A 244 -10.53 -11.28 2.75
CA PRO A 244 -10.47 -11.54 1.32
C PRO A 244 -10.23 -13.03 1.03
N ASP A 245 -10.93 -13.59 0.05
CA ASP A 245 -10.88 -15.02 -0.32
C ASP A 245 -9.48 -15.50 -0.72
N TRP A 246 -8.69 -14.66 -1.40
CA TRP A 246 -7.30 -15.01 -1.76
C TRP A 246 -6.40 -15.32 -0.54
N MET A 247 -6.76 -14.88 0.67
CA MET A 247 -6.01 -15.18 1.89
C MET A 247 -6.08 -16.65 2.29
N GLU A 248 -7.11 -17.39 1.88
CA GLU A 248 -7.23 -18.83 2.12
C GLU A 248 -6.04 -19.61 1.56
N PHE A 249 -5.51 -19.19 0.42
CA PHE A 249 -4.36 -19.83 -0.22
C PHE A 249 -3.01 -19.47 0.39
N GLU A 250 -2.95 -18.34 1.09
CA GLU A 250 -1.70 -17.81 1.69
C GLU A 250 -1.62 -18.08 3.21
N MET A 251 -2.71 -18.55 3.83
CA MET A 251 -2.82 -18.77 5.29
C MET A 251 -3.48 -20.14 5.56
N ILE A 252 -2.65 -21.13 5.88
CA ILE A 252 -3.01 -22.56 5.93
C ILE A 252 -4.02 -22.90 7.05
N GLU A 253 -4.01 -22.14 8.15
CA GLU A 253 -4.83 -22.43 9.35
C GLU A 253 -6.23 -21.82 9.30
N LEU A 254 -6.60 -21.14 8.21
CA LEU A 254 -7.92 -20.55 8.05
C LEU A 254 -8.87 -21.51 7.34
N THR A 255 -10.09 -21.61 7.87
CA THR A 255 -11.20 -22.38 7.31
C THR A 255 -12.37 -21.44 7.04
N GLU A 256 -12.92 -21.48 5.83
CA GLU A 256 -14.16 -20.76 5.50
C GLU A 256 -15.34 -21.33 6.30
N VAL A 257 -16.10 -20.44 6.93
CA VAL A 257 -17.35 -20.77 7.63
C VAL A 257 -18.48 -19.94 7.02
N LEU A 258 -19.72 -20.45 7.10
CA LEU A 258 -20.90 -19.78 6.53
C LEU A 258 -20.72 -19.44 5.04
N SER A 259 -20.21 -20.38 4.25
CA SER A 259 -19.89 -20.21 2.81
C SER A 259 -21.08 -19.79 1.95
N GLN A 260 -22.32 -19.96 2.45
CA GLN A 260 -23.54 -19.48 1.81
C GLN A 260 -23.74 -17.96 1.91
N LEU A 261 -22.92 -17.24 2.69
CA LEU A 261 -23.02 -15.79 2.85
C LEU A 261 -21.96 -15.09 2.03
N ASP A 262 -22.40 -14.18 1.18
CA ASP A 262 -21.52 -13.33 0.37
C ASP A 262 -21.21 -12.00 1.06
N GLY A 263 -19.95 -11.73 1.25
CA GLY A 263 -19.43 -10.44 1.72
C GLY A 263 -19.21 -9.42 0.58
N PRO A 264 -18.61 -8.29 0.87
CA PRO A 264 -18.24 -7.28 -0.13
C PRO A 264 -17.36 -7.87 -1.24
N LYS A 265 -17.56 -7.37 -2.46
CA LYS A 265 -16.74 -7.70 -3.63
C LYS A 265 -15.85 -6.51 -3.98
N MET A 266 -14.63 -6.79 -4.38
CA MET A 266 -13.64 -5.82 -4.85
C MET A 266 -12.91 -6.38 -6.07
N SER A 267 -12.19 -5.52 -6.77
CA SER A 267 -11.29 -5.93 -7.86
C SER A 267 -9.87 -5.52 -7.53
N ILE A 268 -8.95 -6.44 -7.72
CA ILE A 268 -7.51 -6.17 -7.64
C ILE A 268 -7.07 -5.68 -9.02
N SER A 269 -6.44 -4.51 -9.06
CA SER A 269 -6.01 -3.89 -10.31
C SER A 269 -4.59 -3.36 -10.22
N LEU A 270 -3.86 -3.39 -11.35
CA LEU A 270 -2.65 -2.61 -11.56
C LEU A 270 -3.02 -1.24 -12.11
N CYS A 271 -2.44 -0.21 -11.53
CA CYS A 271 -2.61 1.17 -11.99
C CYS A 271 -1.25 1.82 -12.19
N PHE A 272 -1.08 2.51 -13.30
CA PHE A 272 0.12 3.29 -13.61
C PHE A 272 -0.24 4.43 -14.58
N ASN A 273 0.54 5.52 -14.56
CA ASN A 273 0.28 6.65 -15.44
C ASN A 273 0.45 6.24 -16.91
N TYR A 274 -0.44 6.74 -17.79
CA TYR A 274 -0.45 6.46 -19.22
C TYR A 274 0.89 6.77 -19.91
N GLU A 275 1.63 7.76 -19.44
CA GLU A 275 2.95 8.10 -19.98
C GLU A 275 3.97 6.96 -19.81
N LEU A 276 3.80 6.12 -18.78
CA LEU A 276 4.68 4.97 -18.49
C LEU A 276 4.28 3.68 -19.25
N ARG A 277 3.25 3.72 -20.08
CA ARG A 277 2.73 2.53 -20.78
C ARG A 277 3.75 1.78 -21.66
N ASN A 278 4.78 2.51 -22.13
CA ASN A 278 5.85 1.96 -22.95
C ASN A 278 7.11 1.59 -22.16
N ASP A 279 7.20 1.96 -20.90
CA ASP A 279 8.35 1.65 -20.04
C ASP A 279 8.56 0.12 -19.97
N PRO A 280 9.74 -0.41 -20.38
CA PRO A 280 10.00 -1.84 -20.41
C PRO A 280 9.86 -2.51 -19.03
N ARG A 281 10.15 -1.79 -17.94
CA ARG A 281 10.02 -2.30 -16.57
C ARG A 281 8.55 -2.45 -16.18
N ILE A 282 7.71 -1.47 -16.54
CA ILE A 282 6.25 -1.52 -16.33
C ILE A 282 5.65 -2.68 -17.13
N LYS A 283 6.04 -2.84 -18.40
CA LYS A 283 5.59 -3.96 -19.25
C LYS A 283 5.98 -5.30 -18.61
N ALA A 284 7.25 -5.47 -18.23
CA ALA A 284 7.74 -6.70 -17.61
C ALA A 284 6.98 -7.02 -16.31
N PHE A 285 6.81 -6.04 -15.42
CA PHE A 285 6.10 -6.23 -14.16
C PHE A 285 4.61 -6.51 -14.37
N LYS A 286 3.96 -5.76 -15.26
CA LYS A 286 2.56 -5.95 -15.63
C LYS A 286 2.30 -7.37 -16.15
N ASP A 287 3.09 -7.82 -17.14
CA ASP A 287 2.91 -9.12 -17.76
C ASP A 287 3.17 -10.26 -16.77
N PHE A 288 4.17 -10.09 -15.88
CA PHE A 288 4.41 -10.99 -14.77
C PHE A 288 3.21 -11.06 -13.81
N MET A 289 2.69 -9.91 -13.38
CA MET A 289 1.57 -9.84 -12.42
C MET A 289 0.28 -10.41 -13.00
N ILE A 290 -0.02 -10.19 -14.28
CA ILE A 290 -1.18 -10.77 -14.96
C ILE A 290 -1.07 -12.31 -14.93
N LYS A 291 0.09 -12.86 -15.26
CA LYS A 291 0.32 -14.31 -15.26
C LYS A 291 0.21 -14.91 -13.86
N GLU A 292 0.80 -14.26 -12.85
CA GLU A 292 0.69 -14.74 -11.47
C GLU A 292 -0.74 -14.64 -10.93
N ALA A 293 -1.52 -13.65 -11.35
CA ALA A 293 -2.91 -13.45 -10.91
C ALA A 293 -3.87 -14.55 -11.39
N GLU A 294 -3.52 -15.33 -12.41
CA GLU A 294 -4.30 -16.53 -12.81
C GLU A 294 -4.44 -17.54 -11.67
N THR A 295 -3.56 -17.48 -10.66
CA THR A 295 -3.61 -18.35 -9.46
C THR A 295 -4.59 -17.87 -8.39
N ILE A 296 -5.16 -16.67 -8.51
CA ILE A 296 -6.15 -16.11 -7.55
C ILE A 296 -7.58 -16.52 -7.94
N ASN A 297 -7.83 -16.82 -9.22
CA ASN A 297 -9.16 -17.12 -9.78
C ASN A 297 -9.50 -18.61 -9.71
#